data_2cf3dc5fb407f6c3120afac0097fd37e
#
_entry.id   2cf3dc5fb407f6c3120afac0097fd37e
#
_cell.length_a   1.000
_cell.length_b   1.000
_cell.length_c   1.000
_cell.angle_alpha   90.00
_cell.angle_beta   90.00
_cell.angle_gamma   90.00
#
_symmetry.space_group_name_H-M   'P 1'
#
loop_
_entity.id
_entity.type
_entity.pdbx_description
1 polymer ?
#
loop_
_entity_poly.entity_id
_entity_poly.type
_entity_poly.pdbx_seq_one_letter_code
_entity_poly.pdbx_strand_id
1 'polypeptide(L)'
;NVLEKMPNTHFYWAGDGPLRERVLSELDQYDNFHWLGNLQYPDKVREYLSEIDVYALITGMDLAPLTLKEAQLMKKPVIATNVGGNPEMMVDGKTGFLVEQGNHEQIIARLSLLLADKELSKKMGNDGRKFIEDTFNWEFVTKNFIKVVKSYLK
;
A
#
# COMPACT_ATOMS: atom_id res chain seq x y z
N ASN A 1 -9.79 -17.14 -5.18
CA ASN A 1 -10.15 -15.77 -4.83
C ASN A 1 -9.75 -15.48 -3.37
N VAL A 2 -9.19 -14.28 -3.12
CA VAL A 2 -8.75 -13.87 -1.76
C VAL A 2 -9.97 -13.65 -0.85
N LEU A 3 -11.02 -13.02 -1.36
CA LEU A 3 -12.25 -12.73 -0.63
C LEU A 3 -12.93 -13.99 -0.07
N GLU A 4 -13.02 -15.05 -0.87
CA GLU A 4 -13.60 -16.33 -0.46
C GLU A 4 -12.77 -17.04 0.63
N LYS A 5 -11.44 -16.95 0.53
CA LYS A 5 -10.54 -17.59 1.48
C LYS A 5 -10.38 -16.82 2.79
N MET A 6 -10.86 -15.57 2.84
CA MET A 6 -10.78 -14.69 4.01
C MET A 6 -12.15 -14.09 4.38
N PRO A 7 -13.17 -14.91 4.68
CA PRO A 7 -14.56 -14.44 4.85
C PRO A 7 -14.75 -13.49 6.05
N ASN A 8 -13.87 -13.53 7.03
CA ASN A 8 -13.91 -12.65 8.21
C ASN A 8 -13.06 -11.38 8.07
N THR A 9 -12.52 -11.12 6.87
CA THR A 9 -11.72 -9.93 6.57
C THR A 9 -12.50 -9.07 5.60
N HIS A 10 -12.72 -7.80 5.94
CA HIS A 10 -13.39 -6.85 5.06
C HIS A 10 -12.39 -6.14 4.16
N PHE A 11 -12.72 -6.07 2.88
CA PHE A 11 -11.91 -5.46 1.83
C PHE A 11 -12.58 -4.19 1.32
N TYR A 12 -11.92 -3.08 1.49
CA TYR A 12 -12.40 -1.78 1.05
C TYR A 12 -11.63 -1.29 -0.16
N TRP A 13 -12.34 -0.97 -1.24
CA TRP A 13 -11.75 -0.41 -2.44
C TRP A 13 -12.13 1.06 -2.57
N ALA A 14 -11.13 1.94 -2.45
CA ALA A 14 -11.26 3.37 -2.70
C ALA A 14 -10.69 3.72 -4.07
N GLY A 15 -11.49 4.40 -4.87
CA GLY A 15 -11.14 4.80 -6.23
C GLY A 15 -12.26 4.55 -7.22
N ASP A 16 -12.07 5.07 -8.42
CA ASP A 16 -12.97 4.90 -9.56
C ASP A 16 -12.16 4.85 -10.85
N GLY A 17 -12.75 4.32 -11.92
CA GLY A 17 -12.08 4.24 -13.21
C GLY A 17 -12.87 3.44 -14.25
N PRO A 18 -12.33 3.33 -15.47
CA PRO A 18 -13.03 2.67 -16.58
C PRO A 18 -13.40 1.20 -16.32
N LEU A 19 -12.71 0.54 -15.39
CA LEU A 19 -12.95 -0.87 -15.06
C LEU A 19 -13.94 -1.06 -13.89
N ARG A 20 -14.49 0.03 -13.34
CA ARG A 20 -15.40 -0.02 -12.18
C ARG A 20 -16.52 -1.03 -12.34
N GLU A 21 -17.30 -0.92 -13.40
CA GLU A 21 -18.47 -1.77 -13.60
C GLU A 21 -18.09 -3.25 -13.73
N ARG A 22 -16.98 -3.53 -14.41
CA ARG A 22 -16.46 -4.89 -14.51
C ARG A 22 -16.05 -5.42 -13.13
N VAL A 23 -15.31 -4.64 -12.35
CA VAL A 23 -14.85 -5.06 -11.02
C VAL A 23 -16.04 -5.26 -10.08
N LEU A 24 -17.01 -4.33 -10.06
CA LEU A 24 -18.21 -4.47 -9.23
C LEU A 24 -19.05 -5.69 -9.64
N SER A 25 -19.24 -5.95 -10.94
CA SER A 25 -19.97 -7.15 -11.39
C SER A 25 -19.34 -8.46 -10.92
N GLU A 26 -18.02 -8.48 -10.69
CA GLU A 26 -17.31 -9.67 -10.22
C GLU A 26 -17.24 -9.75 -8.67
N LEU A 27 -17.15 -8.60 -7.97
CA LEU A 27 -16.85 -8.55 -6.55
C LEU A 27 -18.04 -8.20 -5.64
N ASP A 28 -19.08 -7.57 -6.15
CA ASP A 28 -20.24 -7.12 -5.36
C ASP A 28 -21.09 -8.28 -4.81
N GLN A 29 -20.84 -9.50 -5.28
CA GLN A 29 -21.43 -10.73 -4.76
C GLN A 29 -20.84 -11.18 -3.40
N TYR A 30 -19.72 -10.56 -2.95
CA TYR A 30 -19.06 -10.92 -1.71
C TYR A 30 -19.41 -9.93 -0.61
N ASP A 31 -20.05 -10.38 0.46
CA ASP A 31 -20.48 -9.55 1.61
C ASP A 31 -19.31 -8.82 2.30
N ASN A 32 -18.10 -9.31 2.13
CA ASN A 32 -16.88 -8.73 2.70
C ASN A 32 -16.12 -7.80 1.75
N PHE A 33 -16.68 -7.47 0.58
CA PHE A 33 -16.15 -6.46 -0.34
C PHE A 33 -16.96 -5.17 -0.25
N HIS A 34 -16.28 -4.02 -0.18
CA HIS A 34 -16.91 -2.72 -0.05
C HIS A 34 -16.26 -1.71 -0.99
N TRP A 35 -17.03 -1.20 -1.94
CA TRP A 35 -16.58 -0.11 -2.78
C TRP A 35 -16.95 1.24 -2.18
N LEU A 36 -15.96 2.12 -2.00
CA LEU A 36 -16.12 3.45 -1.39
C LEU A 36 -16.20 4.59 -2.42
N GLY A 37 -15.97 4.29 -3.70
CA GLY A 37 -15.85 5.34 -4.72
C GLY A 37 -14.62 6.23 -4.51
N ASN A 38 -14.66 7.44 -5.10
CA ASN A 38 -13.60 8.42 -4.93
C ASN A 38 -13.68 9.09 -3.55
N LEU A 39 -12.60 9.02 -2.80
CA LEU A 39 -12.48 9.71 -1.52
C LEU A 39 -11.99 11.15 -1.73
N GLN A 40 -12.62 12.10 -1.04
CA GLN A 40 -12.21 13.51 -1.08
C GLN A 40 -10.85 13.66 -0.39
N TYR A 41 -9.88 14.13 -1.15
CA TYR A 41 -8.53 14.39 -0.67
C TYR A 41 -8.46 15.76 0.03
N PRO A 42 -7.68 15.94 1.11
CA PRO A 42 -6.89 14.88 1.80
C PRO A 42 -7.65 14.21 2.95
N ASP A 43 -8.75 14.80 3.44
CA ASP A 43 -9.34 14.46 4.73
C ASP A 43 -9.98 13.07 4.73
N LYS A 44 -10.77 12.74 3.70
CA LYS A 44 -11.39 11.41 3.61
C LYS A 44 -10.39 10.30 3.33
N VAL A 45 -9.29 10.58 2.62
CA VAL A 45 -8.20 9.62 2.44
C VAL A 45 -7.50 9.36 3.78
N ARG A 46 -7.27 10.40 4.58
CA ARG A 46 -6.65 10.27 5.90
C ARG A 46 -7.55 9.51 6.87
N GLU A 47 -8.85 9.81 6.90
CA GLU A 47 -9.86 9.09 7.68
C GLU A 47 -9.86 7.61 7.30
N TYR A 48 -9.99 7.29 6.01
CA TYR A 48 -9.94 5.92 5.50
C TYR A 48 -8.65 5.19 5.93
N LEU A 49 -7.49 5.80 5.72
CA LEU A 49 -6.22 5.20 6.12
C LEU A 49 -6.08 5.05 7.63
N SER A 50 -6.79 5.83 8.46
CA SER A 50 -6.77 5.65 9.92
C SER A 50 -7.53 4.42 10.39
N GLU A 51 -8.57 4.02 9.67
CA GLU A 51 -9.49 2.94 10.06
C GLU A 51 -9.04 1.55 9.61
N ILE A 52 -8.29 1.43 8.51
CA ILE A 52 -7.83 0.13 8.00
C ILE A 52 -6.71 -0.47 8.86
N ASP A 53 -6.60 -1.79 8.90
CA ASP A 53 -5.49 -2.51 9.56
C ASP A 53 -4.28 -2.67 8.64
N VAL A 54 -4.48 -2.94 7.36
CA VAL A 54 -3.44 -3.19 6.35
C VAL A 54 -3.80 -2.48 5.07
N TYR A 55 -2.83 -1.81 4.46
CA TYR A 55 -2.98 -1.23 3.12
C TYR A 55 -2.42 -2.18 2.06
N ALA A 56 -3.19 -2.45 1.01
CA ALA A 56 -2.77 -3.32 -0.08
C ALA A 56 -2.79 -2.59 -1.43
N LEU A 57 -1.65 -2.52 -2.11
CA LEU A 57 -1.51 -2.00 -3.47
C LEU A 57 -1.21 -3.16 -4.44
N ILE A 58 -2.25 -3.78 -4.95
CA ILE A 58 -2.15 -4.90 -5.88
C ILE A 58 -2.34 -4.37 -7.31
N THR A 59 -1.24 -3.98 -7.92
CA THR A 59 -1.23 -3.36 -9.25
C THR A 59 -0.36 -4.14 -10.24
N GLY A 60 -0.63 -3.97 -11.53
CA GLY A 60 0.19 -4.52 -12.59
C GLY A 60 1.39 -3.64 -12.96
N MET A 61 1.31 -2.34 -12.66
CA MET A 61 2.37 -1.36 -12.88
C MET A 61 2.08 -0.10 -12.08
N ASP A 62 3.07 0.38 -11.37
CA ASP A 62 3.10 1.72 -10.77
C ASP A 62 4.55 2.19 -10.67
N LEU A 63 4.83 3.45 -10.91
CA LEU A 63 6.19 3.97 -10.91
C LEU A 63 6.60 4.58 -9.57
N ALA A 64 5.68 5.25 -8.90
CA ALA A 64 5.95 5.91 -7.62
C ALA A 64 4.66 6.17 -6.83
N PRO A 65 3.96 5.13 -6.35
CA PRO A 65 2.64 5.26 -5.76
C PRO A 65 2.66 6.17 -4.53
N LEU A 66 1.92 7.28 -4.62
CA LEU A 66 1.75 8.19 -3.48
C LEU A 66 0.96 7.51 -2.37
N THR A 67 -0.05 6.74 -2.72
CA THR A 67 -0.93 6.05 -1.77
C THR A 67 -0.18 5.06 -0.87
N LEU A 68 0.87 4.41 -1.40
CA LEU A 68 1.74 3.53 -0.62
C LEU A 68 2.55 4.31 0.43
N LYS A 69 3.00 5.53 0.08
CA LYS A 69 3.69 6.43 1.03
C LYS A 69 2.72 7.00 2.06
N GLU A 70 1.51 7.39 1.64
CA GLU A 70 0.47 7.89 2.54
C GLU A 70 0.07 6.85 3.59
N ALA A 71 -0.12 5.59 3.18
CA ALA A 71 -0.41 4.50 4.11
C ALA A 71 0.70 4.28 5.14
N GLN A 72 1.97 4.30 4.70
CA GLN A 72 3.11 4.19 5.60
C GLN A 72 3.24 5.39 6.55
N LEU A 73 2.97 6.62 6.08
CA LEU A 73 2.91 7.80 6.95
C LEU A 73 1.82 7.69 8.02
N MET A 74 0.71 7.01 7.72
CA MET A 74 -0.36 6.68 8.66
C MET A 74 -0.05 5.43 9.51
N LYS A 75 1.20 4.95 9.48
CA LYS A 75 1.69 3.78 10.24
C LYS A 75 0.94 2.49 9.91
N LYS A 76 0.47 2.35 8.67
CA LYS A 76 -0.14 1.10 8.23
C LYS A 76 0.92 0.20 7.63
N PRO A 77 0.98 -1.10 8.00
CA PRO A 77 1.77 -2.06 7.28
C PRO A 77 1.21 -2.19 5.86
N VAL A 78 2.11 -2.38 4.89
CA VAL A 78 1.71 -2.38 3.49
C VAL A 78 1.99 -3.72 2.83
N ILE A 79 1.13 -4.12 1.89
CA ILE A 79 1.38 -5.22 0.96
C ILE A 79 1.34 -4.64 -0.44
N ALA A 80 2.38 -4.83 -1.23
CA ALA A 80 2.40 -4.34 -2.61
C ALA A 80 2.93 -5.41 -3.57
N THR A 81 2.44 -5.38 -4.81
CA THR A 81 3.04 -6.21 -5.86
C THR A 81 4.47 -5.78 -6.16
N ASN A 82 5.35 -6.76 -6.37
CA ASN A 82 6.75 -6.57 -6.73
C ASN A 82 6.88 -6.15 -8.22
N VAL A 83 6.39 -4.96 -8.54
CA VAL A 83 6.39 -4.41 -9.90
C VAL A 83 6.74 -2.93 -9.90
N GLY A 84 7.30 -2.45 -11.01
CA GLY A 84 7.60 -1.04 -11.22
C GLY A 84 8.45 -0.43 -10.10
N GLY A 85 8.00 0.69 -9.55
CA GLY A 85 8.66 1.40 -8.46
C GLY A 85 8.23 0.99 -7.04
N ASN A 86 7.30 0.04 -6.89
CA ASN A 86 6.85 -0.39 -5.57
C ASN A 86 8.01 -0.84 -4.65
N PRO A 87 9.03 -1.61 -5.13
CA PRO A 87 10.15 -2.02 -4.30
C PRO A 87 11.02 -0.86 -3.78
N GLU A 88 10.97 0.30 -4.44
CA GLU A 88 11.70 1.49 -3.99
C GLU A 88 10.95 2.27 -2.91
N MET A 89 9.64 2.03 -2.78
CA MET A 89 8.75 2.75 -1.87
C MET A 89 8.57 2.07 -0.53
N MET A 90 9.20 0.91 -0.32
CA MET A 90 9.10 0.13 0.92
C MET A 90 10.33 -0.76 1.13
N VAL A 91 10.44 -1.35 2.29
CA VAL A 91 11.47 -2.36 2.61
C VAL A 91 10.77 -3.67 2.90
N ASP A 92 10.93 -4.66 2.01
CA ASP A 92 10.31 -5.97 2.15
C ASP A 92 10.69 -6.66 3.47
N GLY A 93 9.69 -7.24 4.14
CA GLY A 93 9.83 -7.89 5.45
C GLY A 93 10.05 -6.92 6.63
N LYS A 94 10.17 -5.60 6.39
CA LYS A 94 10.41 -4.60 7.44
C LYS A 94 9.29 -3.57 7.55
N THR A 95 8.87 -2.97 6.44
CA THR A 95 7.79 -1.96 6.42
C THR A 95 6.47 -2.53 5.91
N GLY A 96 6.50 -3.76 5.43
CA GLY A 96 5.41 -4.49 4.80
C GLY A 96 5.95 -5.67 4.01
N PHE A 97 5.17 -6.16 3.05
CA PHE A 97 5.55 -7.29 2.21
C PHE A 97 5.37 -7.00 0.73
N LEU A 98 6.38 -7.39 -0.07
CA LEU A 98 6.24 -7.51 -1.51
C LEU A 98 5.68 -8.91 -1.86
N VAL A 99 4.79 -8.94 -2.83
CA VAL A 99 4.18 -10.19 -3.34
C VAL A 99 4.31 -10.23 -4.86
N GLU A 100 4.45 -11.42 -5.40
CA GLU A 100 4.52 -11.59 -6.85
C GLU A 100 3.16 -11.29 -7.51
N GLN A 101 3.19 -10.67 -8.68
CA GLN A 101 1.99 -10.36 -9.45
C GLN A 101 1.18 -11.61 -9.74
N GLY A 102 -0.12 -11.58 -9.42
CA GLY A 102 -1.02 -12.72 -9.61
C GLY A 102 -0.91 -13.83 -8.56
N ASN A 103 -0.02 -13.71 -7.59
CA ASN A 103 0.15 -14.73 -6.54
C ASN A 103 -0.82 -14.48 -5.37
N HIS A 104 -2.05 -14.99 -5.52
CA HIS A 104 -3.09 -14.85 -4.51
C HIS A 104 -2.74 -15.54 -3.18
N GLU A 105 -1.97 -16.61 -3.20
CA GLU A 105 -1.57 -17.35 -1.99
C GLU A 105 -0.61 -16.53 -1.15
N GLN A 106 0.34 -15.83 -1.78
CA GLN A 106 1.21 -14.90 -1.05
C GLN A 106 0.40 -13.77 -0.42
N ILE A 107 -0.56 -13.19 -1.14
CA ILE A 107 -1.43 -12.14 -0.61
C ILE A 107 -2.16 -12.64 0.65
N ILE A 108 -2.81 -13.80 0.57
CA ILE A 108 -3.54 -14.40 1.69
C ILE A 108 -2.60 -14.65 2.88
N ALA A 109 -1.43 -15.25 2.64
CA ALA A 109 -0.48 -15.56 3.70
C ALA A 109 0.02 -14.30 4.42
N ARG A 110 0.33 -13.23 3.67
CA ARG A 110 0.81 -11.96 4.24
C ARG A 110 -0.29 -11.19 4.96
N LEU A 111 -1.50 -11.15 4.41
CA LEU A 111 -2.66 -10.58 5.10
C LEU A 111 -2.96 -11.33 6.40
N SER A 112 -3.04 -12.65 6.34
CA SER A 112 -3.30 -13.47 7.53
C SER A 112 -2.26 -13.25 8.63
N LEU A 113 -0.98 -13.16 8.25
CA LEU A 113 0.10 -12.89 9.19
C LEU A 113 -0.07 -11.53 9.87
N LEU A 114 -0.30 -10.46 9.09
CA LEU A 114 -0.44 -9.10 9.62
C LEU A 114 -1.70 -8.92 10.46
N LEU A 115 -2.80 -9.58 10.11
CA LEU A 115 -4.05 -9.51 10.86
C LEU A 115 -3.99 -10.32 12.17
N ALA A 116 -3.25 -11.44 12.19
CA ALA A 116 -3.07 -12.27 13.37
C ALA A 116 -2.04 -11.71 14.37
N ASP A 117 -0.95 -11.11 13.88
CA ASP A 117 0.13 -10.57 14.72
C ASP A 117 0.08 -9.04 14.77
N LYS A 118 -0.65 -8.51 15.76
CA LYS A 118 -0.82 -7.06 15.96
C LYS A 118 0.50 -6.34 16.31
N GLU A 119 1.42 -7.02 16.99
CA GLU A 119 2.72 -6.43 17.33
C GLU A 119 3.61 -6.30 16.08
N LEU A 120 3.63 -7.31 15.23
CA LEU A 120 4.30 -7.24 13.93
C LEU A 120 3.71 -6.13 13.06
N SER A 121 2.39 -6.08 12.94
CA SER A 121 1.66 -5.04 12.20
C SER A 121 2.04 -3.63 12.66
N LYS A 122 1.98 -3.39 13.96
CA LYS A 122 2.34 -2.12 14.58
C LYS A 122 3.81 -1.76 14.36
N LYS A 123 4.70 -2.74 14.50
CA LYS A 123 6.14 -2.57 14.26
C LYS A 123 6.38 -2.18 12.79
N MET A 124 5.83 -2.93 11.84
CA MET A 124 5.98 -2.63 10.41
C MET A 124 5.42 -1.28 10.03
N GLY A 125 4.26 -0.89 10.57
CA GLY A 125 3.69 0.44 10.37
C GLY A 125 4.59 1.57 10.89
N ASN A 126 5.18 1.43 12.07
CA ASN A 126 6.13 2.41 12.61
C ASN A 126 7.43 2.48 11.79
N ASP A 127 7.98 1.33 11.38
CA ASP A 127 9.17 1.24 10.53
C ASP A 127 8.89 1.86 9.16
N GLY A 128 7.67 1.67 8.61
CA GLY A 128 7.22 2.26 7.35
C GLY A 128 7.17 3.77 7.41
N ARG A 129 6.55 4.33 8.45
CA ARG A 129 6.53 5.79 8.66
C ARG A 129 7.95 6.36 8.74
N LYS A 130 8.79 5.75 9.55
CA LYS A 130 10.19 6.19 9.68
C LYS A 130 10.93 6.13 8.34
N PHE A 131 10.76 5.07 7.57
CA PHE A 131 11.36 4.92 6.24
C PHE A 131 10.95 6.06 5.29
N ILE A 132 9.66 6.41 5.24
CA ILE A 132 9.18 7.49 4.38
C ILE A 132 9.70 8.86 4.85
N GLU A 133 9.65 9.14 6.16
CA GLU A 133 10.15 10.38 6.73
C GLU A 133 11.66 10.57 6.49
N ASP A 134 12.44 9.49 6.58
CA ASP A 134 13.89 9.54 6.36
C ASP A 134 14.28 9.63 4.88
N THR A 135 13.52 8.99 3.97
CA THR A 135 13.92 8.79 2.57
C THR A 135 13.30 9.80 1.61
N PHE A 136 12.06 10.23 1.87
CA PHE A 136 11.27 11.06 0.94
C PHE A 136 10.99 12.48 1.46
N ASN A 137 11.74 12.96 2.46
CA ASN A 137 11.65 14.36 2.89
C ASN A 137 12.42 15.29 1.92
N TRP A 138 11.99 16.54 1.83
CA TRP A 138 12.57 17.52 0.90
C TRP A 138 14.06 17.78 1.13
N GLU A 139 14.52 17.77 2.37
CA GLU A 139 15.93 18.01 2.69
C GLU A 139 16.82 16.90 2.10
N PHE A 140 16.44 15.64 2.33
CA PHE A 140 17.16 14.48 1.82
C PHE A 140 17.15 14.44 0.27
N VAL A 141 15.97 14.62 -0.35
CA VAL A 141 15.80 14.61 -1.80
C VAL A 141 16.63 15.73 -2.45
N THR A 142 16.52 16.95 -1.92
CA THR A 142 17.27 18.12 -2.46
C THR A 142 18.76 17.93 -2.32
N LYS A 143 19.24 17.44 -1.18
CA LYS A 143 20.66 17.17 -0.95
C LYS A 143 21.21 16.15 -1.97
N ASN A 144 20.49 15.07 -2.19
CA ASN A 144 20.88 14.04 -3.14
C ASN A 144 20.86 14.57 -4.59
N PHE A 145 19.83 15.33 -4.96
CA PHE A 145 19.73 15.97 -6.27
C PHE A 145 20.94 16.88 -6.53
N ILE A 146 21.27 17.78 -5.59
CA ILE A 146 22.42 18.68 -5.70
C ILE A 146 23.72 17.89 -5.83
N LYS A 147 23.88 16.78 -5.08
CA LYS A 147 25.06 15.92 -5.17
C LYS A 147 25.24 15.33 -6.57
N VAL A 148 24.15 14.81 -7.15
CA VAL A 148 24.14 14.25 -8.51
C VAL A 148 24.49 15.34 -9.53
N VAL A 149 23.81 16.48 -9.52
CA VAL A 149 24.09 17.59 -10.45
C VAL A 149 25.57 18.04 -10.37
N LYS A 150 26.10 18.21 -9.16
CA LYS A 150 27.51 18.59 -8.99
C LYS A 150 28.50 17.55 -9.50
N SER A 151 28.13 16.28 -9.58
CA SER A 151 29.01 15.24 -10.13
C SER A 151 29.15 15.32 -11.66
N TYR A 152 28.18 15.92 -12.35
CA TYR A 152 28.19 16.12 -13.80
C TYR A 152 28.76 17.49 -14.24
N LEU A 153 28.90 18.42 -13.30
CA LEU A 153 29.46 19.75 -13.59
C LEU A 153 30.99 19.83 -13.39
N LYS A 154 31.64 18.71 -13.14
CA LYS A 154 33.10 18.57 -13.12
C LYS A 154 33.59 18.08 -14.47
#